data_0196047f4e08517cdc0d2c50b3323da9
#
_entry.id   0196047f4e08517cdc0d2c50b3323da9
#
_cell.length_a   1.000
_cell.length_b   1.000
_cell.length_c   1.000
_cell.angle_alpha   90.00
_cell.angle_beta   90.00
_cell.angle_gamma   90.00
#
_symmetry.space_group_name_H-M   'P 1'
#
loop_
_entity.id
_entity.type
_entity.pdbx_description
1 polymer ?
#
loop_
_entity_poly.entity_id
_entity_poly.type
_entity_poly.pdbx_seq_one_letter_code
_entity_poly.pdbx_strand_id
1 'polypeptide(L)'
;RYEQWQKTGKLEKPSLPVLKDLLLKSIHGVDIEQDAIRLSIFSLALAILDEVNLDSPTWGELKFPDLNNNIITKNFFKYVTENPPNDFSLVIGNPPFNLPFVNDKEPARKEYFKKLEKQFGYKTEIDIPDENPALHFLVQSMKLLKAGGILSMIQPSGPLLYQKDLKFKEDVFSTYNLLQVIDFTKLADKLWGKKNVSTAAVFLQKSRPDSEPVLHLIANRTFSNANKLFLEFDYYDFHFMSKNDAIFKPYTWKAHLLGGGRITSLIERLSTLPTLKEFLKEKERKEGWCVGIGYIIGDKSNKADFITGKETIPVEALTENGIDEKQIHECLIQRFERPRKTKKKIYEGPHILIRVITGNQGIPIAYSEKYLTFPFGIIGIHAPQDDKSELSALYDYLRENNSLLRSYILATSGRAMIGKATSINKDDIMRIPYSHNKNDIIFSEAEKIIIEEIADKRKTEEIAVLNADITKFASVFCKTLNSVYQIDNGKFQPYKILNTENYIAIHFEYGKELLTVSEEQVFNLEQYIQNVIPQKNIKRPHTHIQKIMKVYGKNTIILIKPKQLRYWLPSIALRDADEVFADYIKARY
;
A
#
# COMPACT_ATOMS: atom_id res chain seq x y z
N ARG A 1 19.68 18.81 -23.93
CA ARG A 1 20.26 19.61 -22.83
C ARG A 1 21.27 18.80 -22.00
N TYR A 2 20.95 17.59 -21.55
CA TYR A 2 21.86 16.76 -20.76
C TYR A 2 23.15 16.41 -21.51
N GLU A 3 23.04 15.95 -22.76
CA GLU A 3 24.18 15.66 -23.63
C GLU A 3 25.02 16.92 -23.96
N GLN A 4 24.38 18.05 -24.14
CA GLN A 4 25.06 19.33 -24.34
C GLN A 4 25.80 19.75 -23.08
N TRP A 5 25.16 19.63 -21.92
CA TRP A 5 25.79 19.89 -20.64
C TRP A 5 27.00 18.98 -20.38
N GLN A 6 26.87 17.67 -20.68
CA GLN A 6 28.00 16.75 -20.60
C GLN A 6 29.18 17.15 -21.51
N LYS A 7 28.88 17.67 -22.69
CA LYS A 7 29.94 18.08 -23.68
C LYS A 7 30.55 19.44 -23.38
N THR A 8 29.77 20.39 -22.89
CA THR A 8 30.18 21.82 -22.83
C THR A 8 30.23 22.37 -21.40
N GLY A 9 29.69 21.66 -20.40
CA GLY A 9 29.51 22.16 -19.04
C GLY A 9 28.51 23.33 -18.92
N LYS A 10 27.84 23.72 -20.04
CA LYS A 10 26.86 24.81 -20.06
C LYS A 10 25.50 24.32 -20.53
N LEU A 11 24.45 24.80 -19.85
CA LEU A 11 23.06 24.60 -20.27
C LEU A 11 22.61 25.84 -21.06
N GLU A 12 22.74 25.78 -22.36
CA GLU A 12 22.16 26.81 -23.23
C GLU A 12 20.67 26.56 -23.44
N LYS A 13 19.87 27.63 -23.44
CA LYS A 13 18.45 27.54 -23.77
C LYS A 13 18.29 27.22 -25.26
N PRO A 14 17.42 26.29 -25.65
CA PRO A 14 17.14 26.04 -27.07
C PRO A 14 16.56 27.28 -27.73
N SER A 15 16.84 27.47 -29.00
CA SER A 15 16.23 28.56 -29.78
C SER A 15 14.72 28.33 -29.98
N LEU A 16 13.96 29.39 -30.13
CA LEU A 16 12.51 29.33 -30.34
C LEU A 16 12.08 28.42 -31.52
N PRO A 17 12.75 28.44 -32.69
CA PRO A 17 12.44 27.49 -33.77
C PRO A 17 12.60 26.03 -33.37
N VAL A 18 13.63 25.69 -32.58
CA VAL A 18 13.86 24.32 -32.08
C VAL A 18 12.76 23.90 -31.11
N LEU A 19 12.33 24.80 -30.21
CA LEU A 19 11.24 24.51 -29.28
C LEU A 19 9.91 24.28 -30.02
N LYS A 20 9.59 25.07 -31.03
CA LYS A 20 8.41 24.88 -31.88
C LYS A 20 8.44 23.55 -32.65
N ASP A 21 9.58 23.19 -33.20
CA ASP A 21 9.77 21.92 -33.92
C ASP A 21 9.62 20.72 -32.98
N LEU A 22 10.15 20.80 -31.74
CA LEU A 22 9.97 19.78 -30.72
C LEU A 22 8.49 19.60 -30.33
N LEU A 23 7.72 20.68 -30.18
CA LEU A 23 6.29 20.58 -29.93
C LEU A 23 5.57 19.84 -31.06
N LEU A 24 5.80 20.24 -32.30
CA LEU A 24 5.12 19.67 -33.47
C LEU A 24 5.46 18.18 -33.68
N LYS A 25 6.72 17.80 -33.43
CA LYS A 25 7.20 16.44 -33.74
C LYS A 25 7.11 15.47 -32.59
N SER A 26 7.11 15.97 -31.35
CA SER A 26 7.35 15.10 -30.19
C SER A 26 6.19 15.07 -29.19
N ILE A 27 5.25 16.02 -29.23
CA ILE A 27 4.16 16.10 -28.23
C ILE A 27 2.85 15.75 -28.91
N HIS A 28 2.18 14.74 -28.35
CA HIS A 28 0.84 14.30 -28.74
C HIS A 28 -0.04 14.15 -27.52
N GLY A 29 -1.34 14.39 -27.66
CA GLY A 29 -2.30 14.26 -26.57
C GLY A 29 -3.70 13.92 -27.07
N VAL A 30 -4.43 13.14 -26.28
CA VAL A 30 -5.81 12.76 -26.54
C VAL A 30 -6.62 12.94 -25.28
N ASP A 31 -7.70 13.70 -25.37
CA ASP A 31 -8.70 13.82 -24.31
C ASP A 31 -10.09 13.84 -24.94
N ILE A 32 -11.11 13.44 -24.18
CA ILE A 32 -12.51 13.49 -24.61
C ILE A 32 -13.10 14.89 -24.48
N GLU A 33 -12.54 15.72 -23.58
CA GLU A 33 -13.03 17.04 -23.24
C GLU A 33 -12.28 18.11 -24.04
N GLN A 34 -13.03 18.87 -24.87
CA GLN A 34 -12.46 19.91 -25.72
C GLN A 34 -11.78 21.03 -24.92
N ASP A 35 -12.31 21.38 -23.76
CA ASP A 35 -11.73 22.42 -22.91
C ASP A 35 -10.40 21.97 -22.28
N ALA A 36 -10.27 20.68 -21.95
CA ALA A 36 -8.99 20.10 -21.53
C ALA A 36 -7.93 20.19 -22.65
N ILE A 37 -8.31 19.93 -23.90
CA ILE A 37 -7.43 20.09 -25.07
C ILE A 37 -6.98 21.55 -25.23
N ARG A 38 -7.90 22.51 -25.16
CA ARG A 38 -7.57 23.95 -25.26
C ARG A 38 -6.59 24.39 -24.16
N LEU A 39 -6.88 23.96 -22.92
CA LEU A 39 -6.01 24.26 -21.77
C LEU A 39 -4.63 23.62 -21.92
N SER A 40 -4.55 22.41 -22.46
CA SER A 40 -3.29 21.72 -22.72
C SER A 40 -2.45 22.47 -23.77
N ILE A 41 -3.04 22.89 -24.87
CA ILE A 41 -2.38 23.70 -25.90
C ILE A 41 -1.87 25.02 -25.30
N PHE A 42 -2.69 25.69 -24.51
CA PHE A 42 -2.30 26.93 -23.83
C PHE A 42 -1.13 26.70 -22.85
N SER A 43 -1.18 25.64 -22.06
CA SER A 43 -0.10 25.29 -21.12
C SER A 43 1.22 24.99 -21.84
N LEU A 44 1.17 24.30 -22.98
CA LEU A 44 2.35 24.05 -23.81
C LEU A 44 2.92 25.35 -24.41
N ALA A 45 2.05 26.29 -24.77
CA ALA A 45 2.48 27.61 -25.23
C ALA A 45 3.20 28.38 -24.09
N LEU A 46 2.67 28.36 -22.90
CA LEU A 46 3.33 28.96 -21.71
C LEU A 46 4.69 28.32 -21.42
N ALA A 47 4.78 26.98 -21.54
CA ALA A 47 6.04 26.28 -21.32
C ALA A 47 7.15 26.68 -22.33
N ILE A 48 6.78 27.01 -23.56
CA ILE A 48 7.74 27.61 -24.51
C ILE A 48 8.19 28.99 -24.03
N LEU A 49 7.27 29.84 -23.57
CA LEU A 49 7.61 31.20 -23.10
C LEU A 49 8.59 31.19 -21.95
N ASP A 50 8.46 30.23 -21.01
CA ASP A 50 9.41 30.05 -19.92
C ASP A 50 10.85 29.73 -20.39
N GLU A 51 10.98 29.10 -21.53
CA GLU A 51 12.28 28.73 -22.10
C GLU A 51 12.88 29.80 -23.01
N VAL A 52 12.08 30.77 -23.46
CA VAL A 52 12.55 31.83 -24.35
C VAL A 52 13.30 32.91 -23.56
N ASN A 53 14.43 33.38 -24.08
CA ASN A 53 15.09 34.55 -23.53
C ASN A 53 14.34 35.80 -24.01
N LEU A 54 13.70 36.53 -23.09
CA LEU A 54 12.83 37.68 -23.40
C LEU A 54 13.58 38.94 -23.83
N ASP A 55 14.93 38.92 -23.81
CA ASP A 55 15.73 40.09 -24.12
C ASP A 55 15.74 40.44 -25.62
N SER A 56 15.11 39.62 -26.49
CA SER A 56 15.29 39.80 -27.95
C SER A 56 14.19 39.31 -28.92
N PRO A 57 13.02 38.77 -28.55
CA PRO A 57 12.08 38.34 -29.58
C PRO A 57 11.18 39.48 -30.03
N THR A 58 11.02 39.65 -31.34
CA THR A 58 9.89 40.41 -31.87
C THR A 58 8.58 39.64 -31.63
N TRP A 59 7.48 40.33 -31.31
CA TRP A 59 6.17 39.69 -31.10
C TRP A 59 5.72 38.80 -32.29
N GLY A 60 6.17 39.10 -33.53
CA GLY A 60 5.91 38.27 -34.69
C GLY A 60 6.56 36.89 -34.63
N GLU A 61 7.70 36.75 -33.97
CA GLU A 61 8.41 35.48 -33.80
C GLU A 61 7.75 34.58 -32.76
N LEU A 62 6.97 35.15 -31.84
CA LEU A 62 6.25 34.43 -30.80
C LEU A 62 4.96 33.73 -31.28
N LYS A 63 4.67 33.71 -32.58
CA LYS A 63 3.55 32.97 -33.15
C LYS A 63 3.72 31.48 -32.82
N PHE A 64 2.79 30.91 -32.02
CA PHE A 64 2.80 29.50 -31.65
C PHE A 64 2.38 28.62 -32.85
N PRO A 65 2.92 27.39 -32.94
CA PRO A 65 2.49 26.45 -33.95
C PRO A 65 1.05 25.98 -33.68
N ASP A 66 0.34 25.62 -34.74
CA ASP A 66 -0.96 24.96 -34.62
C ASP A 66 -0.76 23.52 -34.16
N LEU A 67 -1.30 23.18 -32.98
CA LEU A 67 -1.21 21.87 -32.38
C LEU A 67 -2.51 21.04 -32.48
N ASN A 68 -3.50 21.49 -33.26
CA ASN A 68 -4.79 20.80 -33.38
C ASN A 68 -4.68 19.38 -33.96
N ASN A 69 -3.63 19.08 -34.68
CA ASN A 69 -3.33 17.73 -35.20
C ASN A 69 -2.58 16.87 -34.19
N ASN A 70 -1.95 17.48 -33.20
CA ASN A 70 -1.15 16.81 -32.18
C ASN A 70 -1.97 16.55 -30.90
N ILE A 71 -2.78 17.53 -30.49
CA ILE A 71 -3.56 17.50 -29.26
C ILE A 71 -5.04 17.46 -29.68
N ILE A 72 -5.64 16.28 -29.65
CA ILE A 72 -6.92 16.01 -30.30
C ILE A 72 -8.04 15.65 -29.33
N THR A 73 -9.24 16.15 -29.62
CA THR A 73 -10.46 15.77 -28.91
C THR A 73 -11.00 14.46 -29.46
N LYS A 74 -10.81 13.36 -28.72
CA LYS A 74 -11.27 12.03 -29.16
C LYS A 74 -11.41 11.07 -27.98
N ASN A 75 -12.34 10.11 -28.09
CA ASN A 75 -12.36 8.99 -27.14
C ASN A 75 -11.07 8.17 -27.29
N PHE A 76 -10.38 7.95 -26.19
CA PHE A 76 -9.08 7.26 -26.16
C PHE A 76 -9.15 5.85 -26.79
N PHE A 77 -10.17 5.06 -26.47
CA PHE A 77 -10.31 3.70 -26.98
C PHE A 77 -10.56 3.69 -28.49
N LYS A 78 -11.33 4.68 -29.00
CA LYS A 78 -11.50 4.89 -30.43
C LYS A 78 -10.17 5.27 -31.08
N TYR A 79 -9.40 6.19 -30.48
CA TYR A 79 -8.10 6.61 -30.98
C TYR A 79 -7.14 5.44 -31.14
N VAL A 80 -6.99 4.61 -30.09
CA VAL A 80 -6.06 3.45 -30.12
C VAL A 80 -6.49 2.39 -31.14
N THR A 81 -7.79 2.24 -31.38
CA THR A 81 -8.32 1.24 -32.32
C THR A 81 -8.14 1.68 -33.78
N GLU A 82 -8.36 2.96 -34.07
CA GLU A 82 -8.31 3.45 -35.45
C GLU A 82 -6.88 3.73 -35.94
N ASN A 83 -6.01 4.23 -35.09
CA ASN A 83 -4.64 4.57 -35.43
C ASN A 83 -3.73 4.23 -34.25
N PRO A 84 -3.29 3.00 -34.11
CA PRO A 84 -2.34 2.67 -33.07
C PRO A 84 -0.92 3.06 -33.50
N PRO A 85 -0.47 4.31 -33.34
CA PRO A 85 0.95 4.58 -33.48
C PRO A 85 1.66 3.78 -32.39
N ASN A 86 2.65 3.03 -32.75
CA ASN A 86 3.46 2.23 -31.81
C ASN A 86 4.91 2.73 -31.78
N ASP A 87 5.09 4.05 -31.90
CA ASP A 87 6.37 4.71 -32.03
C ASP A 87 6.70 5.71 -30.91
N PHE A 88 5.80 5.88 -29.92
CA PHE A 88 6.08 6.76 -28.80
C PHE A 88 7.18 6.21 -27.88
N SER A 89 8.12 7.08 -27.52
CA SER A 89 9.17 6.74 -26.54
C SER A 89 8.65 6.79 -25.10
N LEU A 90 7.64 7.64 -24.84
CA LEU A 90 7.06 7.87 -23.54
C LEU A 90 5.56 8.10 -23.69
N VAL A 91 4.78 7.40 -22.87
CA VAL A 91 3.35 7.67 -22.67
C VAL A 91 3.13 7.98 -21.19
N ILE A 92 2.47 9.10 -20.91
CA ILE A 92 2.12 9.50 -19.55
C ILE A 92 0.61 9.75 -19.47
N GLY A 93 0.01 9.48 -18.31
CA GLY A 93 -1.42 9.70 -18.15
C GLY A 93 -1.93 9.56 -16.72
N ASN A 94 -3.08 10.20 -16.50
CA ASN A 94 -3.91 10.02 -15.33
C ASN A 94 -5.32 9.66 -15.79
N PRO A 95 -5.61 8.38 -16.04
CA PRO A 95 -6.89 7.94 -16.60
C PRO A 95 -8.04 8.10 -15.60
N PRO A 96 -9.30 8.15 -16.07
CA PRO A 96 -10.44 8.14 -15.18
C PRO A 96 -10.54 6.79 -14.46
N PHE A 97 -10.83 6.82 -13.14
CA PHE A 97 -11.03 5.61 -12.33
C PHE A 97 -12.46 5.09 -12.38
N ASN A 98 -13.41 5.97 -12.76
CA ASN A 98 -14.81 5.64 -12.97
C ASN A 98 -15.20 5.98 -14.42
N LEU A 99 -16.24 5.34 -14.91
CA LEU A 99 -16.83 5.69 -16.19
C LEU A 99 -17.58 7.02 -16.08
N PRO A 100 -17.78 7.74 -17.22
CA PRO A 100 -18.61 8.92 -17.24
C PRO A 100 -20.03 8.62 -16.72
N PHE A 101 -20.54 9.44 -15.84
CA PHE A 101 -21.89 9.30 -15.28
C PHE A 101 -22.94 9.58 -16.35
N VAL A 102 -23.98 8.76 -16.38
CA VAL A 102 -25.17 8.94 -17.22
C VAL A 102 -26.37 9.01 -16.28
N ASN A 103 -27.11 10.13 -16.28
CA ASN A 103 -28.23 10.38 -15.36
C ASN A 103 -27.84 10.12 -13.88
N ASP A 104 -26.74 10.73 -13.45
CA ASP A 104 -26.18 10.63 -12.08
C ASP A 104 -25.78 9.21 -11.62
N LYS A 105 -25.69 8.27 -12.55
CA LYS A 105 -25.24 6.91 -12.24
C LYS A 105 -24.05 6.49 -13.13
N GLU A 106 -23.08 5.81 -12.54
CA GLU A 106 -22.04 5.14 -13.31
C GLU A 106 -22.69 3.97 -14.08
N PRO A 107 -22.51 3.88 -15.43
CA PRO A 107 -23.04 2.75 -16.19
C PRO A 107 -22.35 1.45 -15.78
N ALA A 108 -23.02 0.31 -15.98
CA ALA A 108 -22.42 -0.99 -15.76
C ALA A 108 -21.19 -1.14 -16.66
N ARG A 109 -20.01 -1.29 -16.05
CA ARG A 109 -18.70 -1.31 -16.74
C ARG A 109 -18.67 -2.31 -17.88
N LYS A 110 -19.14 -3.53 -17.64
CA LYS A 110 -19.22 -4.59 -18.64
C LYS A 110 -20.06 -4.19 -19.86
N GLU A 111 -21.15 -3.47 -19.67
CA GLU A 111 -22.01 -3.00 -20.76
C GLU A 111 -21.34 -1.87 -21.54
N TYR A 112 -20.65 -0.98 -20.84
CA TYR A 112 -19.91 0.11 -21.46
C TYR A 112 -18.83 -0.44 -22.40
N PHE A 113 -17.96 -1.35 -21.95
CA PHE A 113 -16.91 -1.91 -22.79
C PHE A 113 -17.44 -2.78 -23.92
N LYS A 114 -18.54 -3.53 -23.74
CA LYS A 114 -19.24 -4.19 -24.85
C LYS A 114 -19.78 -3.21 -25.89
N LYS A 115 -20.23 -2.03 -25.47
CA LYS A 115 -20.65 -0.98 -26.39
C LYS A 115 -19.48 -0.44 -27.20
N LEU A 116 -18.33 -0.20 -26.58
CA LEU A 116 -17.10 0.20 -27.27
C LEU A 116 -16.62 -0.86 -28.27
N GLU A 117 -16.71 -2.14 -27.91
CA GLU A 117 -16.40 -3.24 -28.83
C GLU A 117 -17.29 -3.19 -30.09
N LYS A 118 -18.60 -3.02 -29.92
CA LYS A 118 -19.55 -2.92 -31.04
C LYS A 118 -19.35 -1.68 -31.90
N GLN A 119 -19.04 -0.53 -31.26
CA GLN A 119 -18.94 0.76 -31.99
C GLN A 119 -17.61 0.97 -32.69
N PHE A 120 -16.51 0.53 -32.07
CA PHE A 120 -15.15 0.86 -32.51
C PHE A 120 -14.28 -0.37 -32.74
N GLY A 121 -14.80 -1.59 -32.55
CA GLY A 121 -13.98 -2.81 -32.61
C GLY A 121 -12.98 -2.94 -31.45
N TYR A 122 -13.21 -2.21 -30.34
CA TYR A 122 -12.33 -2.25 -29.17
C TYR A 122 -12.22 -3.65 -28.59
N LYS A 123 -11.00 -4.13 -28.39
CA LYS A 123 -10.70 -5.43 -27.76
C LYS A 123 -9.47 -5.36 -26.87
N THR A 124 -9.45 -6.17 -25.84
CA THR A 124 -8.27 -6.40 -25.00
C THR A 124 -7.92 -7.89 -25.01
N GLU A 125 -6.62 -8.18 -25.04
CA GLU A 125 -6.09 -9.56 -24.99
C GLU A 125 -5.92 -10.01 -23.53
N ILE A 126 -5.84 -9.04 -22.60
CA ILE A 126 -5.70 -9.28 -21.17
C ILE A 126 -7.07 -9.11 -20.51
N ASP A 127 -7.45 -10.07 -19.69
CA ASP A 127 -8.68 -10.02 -18.89
C ASP A 127 -8.55 -8.94 -17.80
N ILE A 128 -9.47 -7.98 -17.82
CA ILE A 128 -9.43 -6.82 -16.93
C ILE A 128 -10.34 -7.04 -15.71
N PRO A 129 -9.80 -7.08 -14.48
CA PRO A 129 -10.60 -7.28 -13.28
C PRO A 129 -11.71 -6.24 -13.15
N ASP A 130 -12.95 -6.69 -12.89
CA ASP A 130 -14.14 -5.86 -12.72
C ASP A 130 -14.36 -4.82 -13.85
N GLU A 131 -13.80 -5.06 -15.04
CA GLU A 131 -13.78 -4.10 -16.15
C GLU A 131 -13.33 -2.70 -15.66
N ASN A 132 -12.26 -2.65 -14.89
CA ASN A 132 -11.77 -1.41 -14.29
C ASN A 132 -11.27 -0.44 -15.37
N PRO A 133 -11.85 0.78 -15.50
CA PRO A 133 -11.50 1.70 -16.58
C PRO A 133 -10.01 2.06 -16.63
N ALA A 134 -9.41 2.34 -15.47
CA ALA A 134 -8.00 2.74 -15.43
C ALA A 134 -7.06 1.61 -15.88
N LEU A 135 -7.39 0.34 -15.60
CA LEU A 135 -6.61 -0.81 -16.07
C LEU A 135 -6.79 -1.01 -17.58
N HIS A 136 -7.97 -0.73 -18.15
CA HIS A 136 -8.15 -0.69 -19.60
C HIS A 136 -7.24 0.36 -20.27
N PHE A 137 -7.18 1.57 -19.69
CA PHE A 137 -6.24 2.61 -20.18
C PHE A 137 -4.79 2.15 -20.08
N LEU A 138 -4.38 1.52 -18.97
CA LEU A 138 -3.03 1.00 -18.80
C LEU A 138 -2.63 0.06 -19.93
N VAL A 139 -3.44 -0.99 -20.16
CA VAL A 139 -3.15 -2.03 -21.16
C VAL A 139 -3.14 -1.45 -22.57
N GLN A 140 -4.10 -0.59 -22.91
CA GLN A 140 -4.17 -0.01 -24.24
C GLN A 140 -3.04 1.00 -24.51
N SER A 141 -2.62 1.75 -23.50
CA SER A 141 -1.51 2.69 -23.63
C SER A 141 -0.18 2.01 -23.94
N MET A 142 0.03 0.77 -23.53
CA MET A 142 1.22 -0.01 -23.88
C MET A 142 1.33 -0.29 -25.39
N LYS A 143 0.20 -0.31 -26.12
CA LYS A 143 0.19 -0.49 -27.58
C LYS A 143 0.78 0.70 -28.31
N LEU A 144 0.68 1.90 -27.76
CA LEU A 144 1.17 3.15 -28.34
C LEU A 144 2.70 3.29 -28.29
N LEU A 145 3.37 2.53 -27.44
CA LEU A 145 4.82 2.62 -27.25
C LEU A 145 5.57 1.87 -28.35
N LYS A 146 6.71 2.41 -28.76
CA LYS A 146 7.74 1.66 -29.49
C LYS A 146 8.41 0.61 -28.58
N ALA A 147 9.13 -0.35 -29.15
CA ALA A 147 9.95 -1.27 -28.38
C ALA A 147 10.94 -0.49 -27.48
N GLY A 148 11.02 -0.86 -26.20
CA GLY A 148 11.82 -0.16 -25.20
C GLY A 148 11.23 1.17 -24.68
N GLY A 149 10.11 1.64 -25.23
CA GLY A 149 9.40 2.83 -24.75
C GLY A 149 8.81 2.61 -23.35
N ILE A 150 8.59 3.70 -22.61
CA ILE A 150 8.17 3.70 -21.21
C ILE A 150 6.76 4.27 -21.06
N LEU A 151 5.91 3.58 -20.30
CA LEU A 151 4.64 4.08 -19.78
C LEU A 151 4.83 4.58 -18.35
N SER A 152 4.35 5.79 -18.05
CA SER A 152 4.17 6.27 -16.67
C SER A 152 2.71 6.66 -16.47
N MET A 153 1.98 5.94 -15.61
CA MET A 153 0.54 6.16 -15.47
C MET A 153 0.10 6.07 -14.02
N ILE A 154 -0.77 7.01 -13.61
CA ILE A 154 -1.44 6.94 -12.32
C ILE A 154 -2.51 5.84 -12.38
N GLN A 155 -2.50 4.95 -11.41
CA GLN A 155 -3.43 3.82 -11.32
C GLN A 155 -4.04 3.73 -9.92
N PRO A 156 -5.25 3.18 -9.77
CA PRO A 156 -5.75 2.84 -8.45
C PRO A 156 -4.91 1.70 -7.87
N SER A 157 -4.21 1.96 -6.74
CA SER A 157 -3.28 1.01 -6.15
C SER A 157 -3.95 -0.28 -5.65
N GLY A 158 -5.21 -0.21 -5.21
CA GLY A 158 -5.98 -1.37 -4.79
C GLY A 158 -6.02 -2.46 -5.86
N PRO A 159 -6.67 -2.24 -7.01
CA PRO A 159 -6.76 -3.23 -8.10
C PRO A 159 -5.40 -3.64 -8.67
N LEU A 160 -4.47 -2.71 -8.82
CA LEU A 160 -3.18 -3.00 -9.46
C LEU A 160 -2.22 -3.77 -8.54
N LEU A 161 -2.06 -3.36 -7.28
CA LEU A 161 -1.00 -3.87 -6.40
C LEU A 161 -1.52 -4.84 -5.35
N TYR A 162 -2.60 -4.47 -4.67
CA TYR A 162 -3.02 -5.09 -3.42
C TYR A 162 -4.11 -6.15 -3.56
N GLN A 163 -4.97 -6.03 -4.57
CA GLN A 163 -5.98 -7.06 -4.84
C GLN A 163 -5.36 -8.32 -5.44
N LYS A 164 -6.09 -9.42 -5.30
CA LYS A 164 -5.59 -10.78 -5.53
C LYS A 164 -5.79 -11.30 -6.94
N ASP A 165 -6.08 -10.44 -7.90
CA ASP A 165 -6.12 -10.88 -9.28
C ASP A 165 -4.70 -11.15 -9.78
N LEU A 166 -4.23 -12.34 -9.47
CA LEU A 166 -2.90 -12.79 -9.86
C LEU A 166 -2.77 -12.87 -11.37
N LYS A 167 -3.83 -13.31 -12.07
CA LYS A 167 -3.79 -13.50 -13.52
C LYS A 167 -3.54 -12.19 -14.26
N PHE A 168 -4.22 -11.12 -13.88
CA PHE A 168 -3.98 -9.80 -14.48
C PHE A 168 -2.54 -9.32 -14.27
N LYS A 169 -2.02 -9.48 -13.05
CA LYS A 169 -0.62 -9.12 -12.74
C LYS A 169 0.37 -9.97 -13.52
N GLU A 170 0.13 -11.28 -13.60
CA GLU A 170 0.92 -12.21 -14.39
C GLU A 170 0.95 -11.79 -15.85
N ASP A 171 -0.23 -11.58 -16.46
CA ASP A 171 -0.35 -11.22 -17.86
C ASP A 171 0.37 -9.89 -18.17
N VAL A 172 0.19 -8.85 -17.32
CA VAL A 172 0.80 -7.54 -17.57
C VAL A 172 2.30 -7.54 -17.25
N PHE A 173 2.70 -8.04 -16.07
CA PHE A 173 4.09 -7.92 -15.60
C PHE A 173 5.01 -9.01 -16.13
N SER A 174 4.48 -10.07 -16.75
CA SER A 174 5.28 -11.04 -17.53
C SER A 174 5.45 -10.61 -18.99
N THR A 175 4.52 -9.80 -19.49
CA THR A 175 4.59 -9.26 -20.85
C THR A 175 5.47 -8.01 -20.93
N TYR A 176 5.36 -7.14 -19.92
CA TYR A 176 6.04 -5.84 -19.87
C TYR A 176 6.97 -5.76 -18.67
N ASN A 177 8.10 -5.09 -18.85
CA ASN A 177 9.08 -4.92 -17.78
C ASN A 177 8.62 -3.86 -16.77
N LEU A 178 8.23 -4.27 -15.59
CA LEU A 178 7.88 -3.38 -14.49
C LEU A 178 9.17 -2.80 -13.89
N LEU A 179 9.40 -1.50 -14.04
CA LEU A 179 10.61 -0.82 -13.56
C LEU A 179 10.43 -0.35 -12.10
N GLN A 180 9.37 0.43 -11.88
CA GLN A 180 9.11 0.98 -10.55
C GLN A 180 7.64 1.30 -10.32
N VAL A 181 7.30 1.44 -9.05
CA VAL A 181 6.00 1.93 -8.58
C VAL A 181 6.24 2.98 -7.50
N ILE A 182 5.62 4.16 -7.63
CA ILE A 182 5.54 5.16 -6.56
C ILE A 182 4.16 5.07 -5.96
N ASP A 183 4.07 4.62 -4.72
CA ASP A 183 2.81 4.37 -4.04
C ASP A 183 2.40 5.57 -3.17
N PHE A 184 1.26 6.16 -3.50
CA PHE A 184 0.67 7.30 -2.79
C PHE A 184 -0.45 6.90 -1.82
N THR A 185 -0.61 5.63 -1.52
CA THR A 185 -1.72 5.12 -0.69
C THR A 185 -1.83 5.84 0.65
N LYS A 186 -0.70 6.16 1.31
CA LYS A 186 -0.68 6.90 2.58
C LYS A 186 -1.00 8.41 2.44
N LEU A 187 -1.00 8.94 1.23
CA LEU A 187 -1.30 10.34 0.91
C LEU A 187 -2.65 10.51 0.19
N ALA A 188 -3.48 9.49 0.15
CA ALA A 188 -4.73 9.49 -0.62
C ALA A 188 -5.67 10.67 -0.28
N ASP A 189 -5.79 11.02 1.00
CA ASP A 189 -6.59 12.15 1.48
C ASP A 189 -6.00 13.52 1.09
N LYS A 190 -4.67 13.61 1.00
CA LYS A 190 -3.97 14.85 0.59
C LYS A 190 -4.05 15.06 -0.91
N LEU A 191 -3.91 14.01 -1.69
CA LEU A 191 -3.95 14.07 -3.16
C LEU A 191 -5.37 14.23 -3.70
N TRP A 192 -6.34 13.51 -3.13
CA TRP A 192 -7.68 13.37 -3.70
C TRP A 192 -8.79 13.91 -2.78
N GLY A 193 -8.42 14.50 -1.64
CA GLY A 193 -9.34 15.09 -0.68
C GLY A 193 -10.39 14.09 -0.18
N LYS A 194 -11.67 14.52 -0.15
CA LYS A 194 -12.78 13.70 0.38
C LYS A 194 -12.99 12.36 -0.34
N LYS A 195 -12.50 12.19 -1.58
CA LYS A 195 -12.64 10.93 -2.34
C LYS A 195 -11.75 9.83 -1.81
N ASN A 196 -10.63 10.17 -1.15
CA ASN A 196 -9.69 9.25 -0.49
C ASN A 196 -9.39 7.98 -1.30
N VAL A 197 -9.02 8.16 -2.58
CA VAL A 197 -8.69 7.07 -3.49
C VAL A 197 -7.21 6.75 -3.39
N SER A 198 -6.88 5.53 -3.02
CA SER A 198 -5.49 5.05 -2.99
C SER A 198 -4.96 4.88 -4.41
N THR A 199 -3.84 5.53 -4.72
CA THR A 199 -3.25 5.55 -6.06
C THR A 199 -1.75 5.25 -6.04
N ALA A 200 -1.24 4.83 -7.20
CA ALA A 200 0.18 4.65 -7.45
C ALA A 200 0.54 5.11 -8.88
N ALA A 201 1.73 5.66 -9.06
CA ALA A 201 2.32 5.84 -10.38
C ALA A 201 3.10 4.58 -10.75
N VAL A 202 2.72 3.92 -11.83
CA VAL A 202 3.39 2.72 -12.34
C VAL A 202 4.25 3.07 -13.54
N PHE A 203 5.45 2.48 -13.61
CA PHE A 203 6.40 2.65 -14.73
C PHE A 203 6.66 1.29 -15.37
N LEU A 204 6.16 1.13 -16.59
CA LEU A 204 6.29 -0.09 -17.39
C LEU A 204 7.09 0.21 -18.66
N GLN A 205 8.02 -0.67 -19.00
CA GLN A 205 8.74 -0.61 -20.27
C GLN A 205 8.20 -1.65 -21.24
N LYS A 206 8.03 -1.28 -22.49
CA LYS A 206 7.64 -2.21 -23.58
C LYS A 206 8.84 -3.08 -23.99
N SER A 207 9.22 -3.95 -23.10
CA SER A 207 10.23 -5.00 -23.27
C SER A 207 9.87 -6.20 -22.39
N ARG A 208 10.49 -7.33 -22.62
CA ARG A 208 10.38 -8.46 -21.68
C ARG A 208 11.02 -8.09 -20.35
N PRO A 209 10.51 -8.63 -19.22
CA PRO A 209 11.14 -8.44 -17.91
C PRO A 209 12.62 -8.83 -17.93
N ASP A 210 13.44 -8.00 -17.29
CA ASP A 210 14.85 -8.26 -17.02
C ASP A 210 15.05 -8.83 -15.60
N SER A 211 16.31 -9.01 -15.19
CA SER A 211 16.68 -9.49 -13.85
C SER A 211 16.73 -8.40 -12.79
N GLU A 212 16.62 -7.13 -13.19
CA GLU A 212 16.70 -6.02 -12.25
C GLU A 212 15.48 -6.00 -11.31
N PRO A 213 15.69 -5.67 -10.03
CA PRO A 213 14.59 -5.62 -9.08
C PRO A 213 13.63 -4.48 -9.39
N VAL A 214 12.37 -4.66 -9.03
CA VAL A 214 11.36 -3.60 -9.06
C VAL A 214 11.57 -2.68 -7.87
N LEU A 215 11.67 -1.37 -8.13
CA LEU A 215 11.65 -0.36 -7.09
C LEU A 215 10.19 -0.05 -6.68
N HIS A 216 9.86 -0.27 -5.42
CA HIS A 216 8.61 0.16 -4.80
C HIS A 216 8.90 1.30 -3.82
N LEU A 217 8.53 2.50 -4.21
CA LEU A 217 8.78 3.73 -3.46
C LEU A 217 7.50 4.16 -2.74
N ILE A 218 7.54 4.30 -1.42
CA ILE A 218 6.37 4.66 -0.61
C ILE A 218 6.38 6.15 -0.26
N ALA A 219 5.36 6.88 -0.72
CA ALA A 219 5.16 8.27 -0.34
C ALA A 219 4.49 8.35 1.04
N ASN A 220 5.27 8.69 2.06
CA ASN A 220 4.81 8.79 3.44
C ASN A 220 4.33 10.21 3.80
N ARG A 221 3.51 10.30 4.86
CA ARG A 221 3.14 11.57 5.50
C ARG A 221 4.35 12.16 6.21
N THR A 222 4.60 13.45 5.98
CA THR A 222 5.69 14.22 6.60
C THR A 222 5.17 15.59 7.01
N PHE A 223 5.91 16.32 7.86
CA PHE A 223 5.55 17.70 8.18
C PHE A 223 5.56 18.60 6.94
N SER A 224 6.45 18.32 5.98
CA SER A 224 6.55 19.09 4.74
C SER A 224 5.31 18.99 3.87
N ASN A 225 4.60 17.84 3.89
CA ASN A 225 3.40 17.63 3.10
C ASN A 225 2.09 17.76 3.90
N ALA A 226 2.16 18.14 5.16
CA ALA A 226 0.98 18.36 5.99
C ALA A 226 0.09 19.50 5.46
N ASN A 227 0.71 20.59 4.99
CA ASN A 227 0.02 21.80 4.54
C ASN A 227 0.15 22.10 3.04
N LYS A 228 1.15 21.52 2.37
CA LYS A 228 1.41 21.67 0.93
C LYS A 228 1.67 20.31 0.33
N LEU A 229 1.29 20.11 -0.93
CA LEU A 229 1.66 18.91 -1.66
C LEU A 229 3.15 18.93 -2.01
N PHE A 230 3.96 18.41 -1.12
CA PHE A 230 5.40 18.25 -1.31
C PHE A 230 5.76 16.79 -1.05
N LEU A 231 6.29 16.11 -2.06
CA LEU A 231 6.72 14.72 -1.95
C LEU A 231 8.15 14.67 -1.44
N GLU A 232 8.35 13.94 -0.38
CA GLU A 232 9.61 13.81 0.31
C GLU A 232 9.91 12.33 0.50
N PHE A 233 11.05 11.88 -0.01
CA PHE A 233 11.49 10.50 0.09
C PHE A 233 12.84 10.43 0.78
N ASP A 234 13.05 9.36 1.52
CA ASP A 234 14.32 9.04 2.13
C ASP A 234 14.61 7.54 2.04
N TYR A 235 15.74 7.12 2.60
CA TYR A 235 16.24 5.76 2.53
C TYR A 235 15.22 4.69 2.97
N TYR A 236 14.38 4.96 3.97
CA TYR A 236 13.39 3.99 4.45
C TYR A 236 12.20 3.81 3.51
N ASP A 237 12.01 4.71 2.55
CA ASP A 237 10.89 4.69 1.61
C ASP A 237 11.17 3.82 0.38
N PHE A 238 12.44 3.45 0.17
CA PHE A 238 12.90 2.64 -0.96
C PHE A 238 12.85 1.15 -0.60
N HIS A 239 12.05 0.41 -1.34
CA HIS A 239 11.94 -1.04 -1.21
C HIS A 239 12.19 -1.69 -2.56
N PHE A 240 12.91 -2.80 -2.56
CA PHE A 240 13.19 -3.57 -3.76
C PHE A 240 12.60 -4.97 -3.63
N MET A 241 12.05 -5.47 -4.74
CA MET A 241 11.54 -6.84 -4.82
C MET A 241 11.88 -7.45 -6.17
N SER A 242 11.95 -8.78 -6.23
CA SER A 242 12.11 -9.47 -7.52
C SER A 242 10.87 -9.31 -8.40
N LYS A 243 11.01 -9.44 -9.71
CA LYS A 243 9.88 -9.47 -10.65
C LYS A 243 8.88 -10.57 -10.28
N ASN A 244 9.39 -11.73 -9.88
CA ASN A 244 8.57 -12.86 -9.45
C ASN A 244 7.75 -12.54 -8.20
N ASP A 245 8.34 -11.89 -7.19
CA ASP A 245 7.60 -11.49 -5.98
C ASP A 245 6.56 -10.42 -6.28
N ALA A 246 6.85 -9.49 -7.20
CA ALA A 246 5.90 -8.47 -7.64
C ALA A 246 4.62 -9.07 -8.25
N ILE A 247 4.73 -10.23 -8.91
CA ILE A 247 3.62 -10.95 -9.55
C ILE A 247 2.93 -11.87 -8.53
N PHE A 248 3.68 -12.80 -7.93
CA PHE A 248 3.12 -13.96 -7.23
C PHE A 248 2.98 -13.78 -5.72
N LYS A 249 3.59 -12.75 -5.12
CA LYS A 249 3.50 -12.46 -3.69
C LYS A 249 2.82 -11.10 -3.43
N PRO A 250 1.48 -10.99 -3.60
CA PRO A 250 0.77 -9.70 -3.44
C PRO A 250 0.92 -9.10 -2.04
N TYR A 251 1.23 -9.91 -1.01
CA TYR A 251 1.52 -9.42 0.33
C TYR A 251 2.84 -8.63 0.42
N THR A 252 3.80 -8.82 -0.50
CA THR A 252 5.06 -8.07 -0.50
C THR A 252 4.81 -6.58 -0.72
N TRP A 253 3.90 -6.22 -1.62
CA TRP A 253 3.48 -4.83 -1.82
C TRP A 253 2.97 -4.21 -0.53
N LYS A 254 2.12 -4.96 0.20
CA LYS A 254 1.55 -4.52 1.45
C LYS A 254 2.56 -4.45 2.59
N ALA A 255 3.48 -5.41 2.66
CA ALA A 255 4.57 -5.40 3.63
C ALA A 255 5.46 -4.17 3.46
N HIS A 256 5.78 -3.79 2.21
CA HIS A 256 6.52 -2.56 1.92
C HIS A 256 5.75 -1.30 2.37
N LEU A 257 4.43 -1.24 2.10
CA LEU A 257 3.58 -0.15 2.59
C LEU A 257 3.65 0.00 4.12
N LEU A 258 3.84 -1.10 4.85
CA LEU A 258 3.98 -1.13 6.30
C LEU A 258 5.39 -0.85 6.81
N GLY A 259 6.42 -0.85 5.94
CA GLY A 259 7.81 -0.55 6.29
C GLY A 259 8.84 -1.58 5.78
N GLY A 260 8.40 -2.71 5.23
CA GLY A 260 9.28 -3.73 4.66
C GLY A 260 10.13 -4.49 5.70
N GLY A 261 11.30 -4.98 5.27
CA GLY A 261 12.26 -5.64 6.14
C GLY A 261 11.69 -6.85 6.87
N ARG A 262 11.86 -6.92 8.19
CA ARG A 262 11.38 -8.04 9.03
C ARG A 262 9.85 -8.23 8.98
N ILE A 263 9.07 -7.21 8.60
CA ILE A 263 7.63 -7.35 8.37
C ILE A 263 7.37 -8.30 7.20
N THR A 264 8.14 -8.17 6.11
CA THR A 264 8.04 -9.08 4.96
C THR A 264 8.36 -10.51 5.37
N SER A 265 9.45 -10.73 6.10
CA SER A 265 9.87 -12.06 6.57
C SER A 265 8.83 -12.71 7.50
N LEU A 266 8.22 -11.94 8.39
CA LEU A 266 7.12 -12.42 9.26
C LEU A 266 5.92 -12.88 8.43
N ILE A 267 5.48 -12.05 7.47
CA ILE A 267 4.33 -12.38 6.63
C ILE A 267 4.63 -13.60 5.75
N GLU A 268 5.84 -13.70 5.19
CA GLU A 268 6.26 -14.86 4.41
C GLU A 268 6.19 -16.14 5.24
N ARG A 269 6.78 -16.14 6.43
CA ARG A 269 6.74 -17.29 7.35
C ARG A 269 5.30 -17.69 7.70
N LEU A 270 4.46 -16.74 8.06
CA LEU A 270 3.05 -17.02 8.38
C LEU A 270 2.25 -17.53 7.16
N SER A 271 2.62 -17.10 5.96
CA SER A 271 1.97 -17.52 4.70
C SER A 271 2.31 -18.95 4.30
N THR A 272 3.33 -19.57 4.88
CA THR A 272 3.66 -20.99 4.66
C THR A 272 2.86 -21.95 5.53
N LEU A 273 2.18 -21.44 6.55
CA LEU A 273 1.38 -22.25 7.45
C LEU A 273 0.04 -22.64 6.79
N PRO A 274 -0.55 -23.79 7.17
CA PRO A 274 -1.90 -24.14 6.76
C PRO A 274 -2.89 -23.03 7.12
N THR A 275 -3.91 -22.87 6.30
CA THR A 275 -4.90 -21.81 6.47
C THR A 275 -6.19 -22.32 7.10
N LEU A 276 -6.92 -21.45 7.78
CA LEU A 276 -8.27 -21.75 8.27
C LEU A 276 -9.18 -22.25 7.13
N LYS A 277 -8.99 -21.75 5.90
CA LYS A 277 -9.76 -22.20 4.73
C LYS A 277 -9.53 -23.68 4.41
N GLU A 278 -8.30 -24.15 4.47
CA GLU A 278 -7.94 -25.54 4.18
C GLU A 278 -8.54 -26.46 5.24
N PHE A 279 -8.35 -26.11 6.52
CA PHE A 279 -8.97 -26.81 7.64
C PHE A 279 -10.49 -26.91 7.49
N LEU A 280 -11.18 -25.78 7.30
CA LEU A 280 -12.64 -25.76 7.21
C LEU A 280 -13.16 -26.49 5.95
N LYS A 281 -12.47 -26.45 4.82
CA LYS A 281 -12.84 -27.26 3.64
C LYS A 281 -12.75 -28.75 3.90
N GLU A 282 -11.75 -29.18 4.64
CA GLU A 282 -11.63 -30.59 5.03
C GLU A 282 -12.77 -31.01 5.94
N LYS A 283 -13.11 -30.21 6.95
CA LYS A 283 -14.21 -30.42 7.87
C LYS A 283 -15.59 -30.40 7.17
N GLU A 284 -15.82 -29.48 6.24
CA GLU A 284 -17.04 -29.46 5.41
C GLU A 284 -17.20 -30.74 4.60
N ARG A 285 -16.11 -31.28 4.06
CA ARG A 285 -16.13 -32.49 3.22
C ARG A 285 -16.32 -33.77 4.00
N LYS A 286 -15.66 -33.91 5.17
CA LYS A 286 -15.58 -35.18 5.92
C LYS A 286 -16.58 -35.28 7.06
N GLU A 287 -16.89 -34.17 7.72
CA GLU A 287 -17.53 -34.17 9.05
C GLU A 287 -18.82 -33.32 9.08
N GLY A 288 -19.25 -32.79 7.93
CA GLY A 288 -20.54 -32.10 7.81
C GLY A 288 -20.57 -30.70 8.42
N TRP A 289 -19.40 -30.10 8.69
CA TRP A 289 -19.32 -28.69 9.08
C TRP A 289 -19.90 -27.79 7.99
N CYS A 290 -20.30 -26.59 8.35
CA CYS A 290 -20.85 -25.64 7.39
C CYS A 290 -20.30 -24.24 7.62
N VAL A 291 -19.74 -23.64 6.56
CA VAL A 291 -19.16 -22.30 6.60
C VAL A 291 -19.82 -21.39 5.59
N GLY A 292 -20.30 -20.24 6.02
CA GLY A 292 -20.97 -19.30 5.13
C GLY A 292 -21.03 -17.89 5.70
N ILE A 293 -21.41 -16.94 4.83
CA ILE A 293 -21.71 -15.57 5.22
C ILE A 293 -23.24 -15.43 5.29
N GLY A 294 -23.72 -14.60 6.19
CA GLY A 294 -25.14 -14.40 6.45
C GLY A 294 -25.98 -13.96 5.25
N TYR A 295 -27.28 -13.82 5.47
CA TYR A 295 -28.25 -13.48 4.43
C TYR A 295 -28.08 -12.07 3.88
N ILE A 296 -28.57 -11.84 2.65
CA ILE A 296 -28.64 -10.52 2.03
C ILE A 296 -30.11 -10.12 1.89
N ILE A 297 -30.42 -8.92 2.43
CA ILE A 297 -31.71 -8.27 2.26
C ILE A 297 -31.73 -7.60 0.89
N GLY A 298 -32.87 -7.59 0.20
CA GLY A 298 -33.03 -6.93 -1.10
C GLY A 298 -34.39 -7.21 -1.71
N ASP A 299 -34.67 -6.65 -2.88
CA ASP A 299 -35.99 -6.65 -3.55
C ASP A 299 -36.39 -7.99 -4.18
N LYS A 300 -35.59 -9.02 -4.06
CA LYS A 300 -35.90 -10.34 -4.64
C LYS A 300 -36.74 -11.18 -3.70
N SER A 301 -37.71 -11.91 -4.29
CA SER A 301 -38.83 -12.55 -3.62
C SER A 301 -38.54 -13.91 -2.97
N ASN A 302 -37.32 -14.18 -2.51
CA ASN A 302 -37.02 -15.46 -1.86
C ASN A 302 -37.56 -15.47 -0.42
N LYS A 303 -38.51 -16.36 -0.14
CA LYS A 303 -38.95 -16.64 1.23
C LYS A 303 -37.95 -17.58 1.92
N ALA A 304 -37.79 -17.42 3.24
CA ALA A 304 -36.88 -18.24 4.04
C ALA A 304 -37.41 -18.39 5.48
N ASP A 305 -38.27 -19.39 5.69
CA ASP A 305 -38.88 -19.68 7.00
C ASP A 305 -37.85 -20.06 8.08
N PHE A 306 -36.65 -20.49 7.64
CA PHE A 306 -35.52 -20.75 8.53
C PHE A 306 -34.80 -19.45 9.00
N ILE A 307 -35.24 -18.26 8.55
CA ILE A 307 -34.75 -16.96 8.98
C ILE A 307 -35.88 -16.12 9.56
N THR A 308 -37.00 -16.01 8.84
CA THR A 308 -38.17 -15.25 9.27
C THR A 308 -38.74 -15.83 10.57
N GLY A 309 -39.01 -14.97 11.56
CA GLY A 309 -39.53 -15.38 12.88
C GLY A 309 -38.50 -16.04 13.80
N LYS A 310 -37.21 -16.06 13.42
CA LYS A 310 -36.12 -16.56 14.26
C LYS A 310 -35.35 -15.41 14.90
N GLU A 311 -34.69 -15.71 16.02
CA GLU A 311 -33.76 -14.75 16.63
C GLU A 311 -32.67 -14.35 15.62
N THR A 312 -32.40 -13.07 15.54
CA THR A 312 -31.38 -12.48 14.66
C THR A 312 -30.54 -11.46 15.40
N ILE A 313 -29.30 -11.34 15.00
CA ILE A 313 -28.39 -10.32 15.48
C ILE A 313 -28.03 -9.36 14.33
N PRO A 314 -28.09 -8.02 14.51
CA PRO A 314 -27.51 -7.09 13.57
C PRO A 314 -25.98 -7.21 13.56
N VAL A 315 -25.33 -6.73 12.49
CA VAL A 315 -23.86 -6.83 12.37
C VAL A 315 -23.14 -6.16 13.54
N GLU A 316 -23.70 -5.07 14.03
CA GLU A 316 -23.16 -4.24 15.11
C GLU A 316 -23.19 -4.92 16.47
N ALA A 317 -24.13 -5.84 16.68
CA ALA A 317 -24.24 -6.62 17.93
C ALA A 317 -23.06 -7.56 18.17
N LEU A 318 -22.34 -7.94 17.10
CA LEU A 318 -21.11 -8.71 17.23
C LEU A 318 -19.92 -7.76 17.42
N THR A 319 -19.47 -7.67 18.68
CA THR A 319 -18.40 -6.77 19.13
C THR A 319 -17.13 -7.56 19.49
N GLU A 320 -16.05 -6.86 19.79
CA GLU A 320 -14.80 -7.47 20.29
C GLU A 320 -14.98 -8.19 21.66
N ASN A 321 -16.03 -7.85 22.40
CA ASN A 321 -16.40 -8.48 23.68
C ASN A 321 -17.39 -9.63 23.53
N GLY A 322 -17.78 -10.00 22.31
CA GLY A 322 -18.78 -11.02 22.01
C GLY A 322 -20.10 -10.43 21.50
N ILE A 323 -21.19 -11.18 21.67
CA ILE A 323 -22.53 -10.78 21.24
C ILE A 323 -23.15 -9.86 22.29
N ASP A 324 -23.61 -8.69 21.88
CA ASP A 324 -24.48 -7.85 22.70
C ASP A 324 -25.90 -8.44 22.69
N GLU A 325 -26.23 -9.20 23.73
CA GLU A 325 -27.52 -9.90 23.83
C GLU A 325 -28.74 -8.98 23.84
N LYS A 326 -28.56 -7.71 24.22
CA LYS A 326 -29.66 -6.72 24.20
C LYS A 326 -30.12 -6.35 22.80
N GLN A 327 -29.31 -6.61 21.80
CA GLN A 327 -29.62 -6.36 20.40
C GLN A 327 -30.20 -7.58 19.67
N ILE A 328 -30.32 -8.73 20.34
CA ILE A 328 -31.00 -9.90 19.78
C ILE A 328 -32.50 -9.60 19.67
N HIS A 329 -33.06 -9.82 18.50
CA HIS A 329 -34.49 -9.57 18.23
C HIS A 329 -35.02 -10.60 17.21
N GLU A 330 -36.33 -10.67 17.07
CA GLU A 330 -36.96 -11.51 16.06
C GLU A 330 -36.78 -10.94 14.65
N CYS A 331 -36.43 -11.77 13.67
CA CYS A 331 -36.31 -11.36 12.29
C CYS A 331 -37.69 -11.23 11.62
N LEU A 332 -38.17 -10.00 11.44
CA LEU A 332 -39.45 -9.70 10.81
C LEU A 332 -39.37 -9.63 9.27
N ILE A 333 -38.19 -9.84 8.69
CA ILE A 333 -37.96 -9.75 7.24
C ILE A 333 -38.60 -10.94 6.55
N GLN A 334 -39.48 -10.67 5.57
CA GLN A 334 -40.23 -11.70 4.84
C GLN A 334 -39.57 -12.11 3.53
N ARG A 335 -38.70 -11.27 2.97
CA ARG A 335 -38.12 -11.47 1.63
C ARG A 335 -36.63 -11.14 1.63
N PHE A 336 -35.87 -11.98 0.96
CA PHE A 336 -34.43 -11.90 0.90
C PHE A 336 -33.94 -11.93 -0.54
N GLU A 337 -32.86 -11.21 -0.85
CA GLU A 337 -32.15 -11.37 -2.12
C GLU A 337 -31.43 -12.73 -2.12
N ARG A 338 -30.69 -13.02 -1.05
CA ARG A 338 -29.93 -14.28 -0.89
C ARG A 338 -30.06 -14.82 0.53
N PRO A 339 -31.02 -15.73 0.79
CA PRO A 339 -31.22 -16.29 2.13
C PRO A 339 -30.19 -17.36 2.52
N ARG A 340 -29.31 -17.79 1.61
CA ARG A 340 -28.29 -18.83 1.83
C ARG A 340 -28.87 -20.24 2.07
N LYS A 341 -29.88 -20.65 1.32
CA LYS A 341 -30.57 -21.95 1.46
C LYS A 341 -29.62 -23.16 1.56
N THR A 342 -28.58 -23.20 0.72
CA THR A 342 -27.57 -24.28 0.69
C THR A 342 -26.61 -24.28 1.89
N LYS A 343 -26.60 -23.21 2.68
CA LYS A 343 -25.74 -23.03 3.84
C LYS A 343 -26.54 -22.73 5.12
N LYS A 344 -27.81 -23.13 5.21
CA LYS A 344 -28.70 -22.81 6.33
C LYS A 344 -28.16 -23.25 7.70
N LYS A 345 -27.35 -24.32 7.74
CA LYS A 345 -26.72 -24.81 8.97
C LYS A 345 -25.83 -23.79 9.67
N ILE A 346 -25.33 -22.73 8.96
CA ILE A 346 -24.54 -21.68 9.63
C ILE A 346 -25.29 -20.97 10.75
N TYR A 347 -26.62 -21.03 10.76
CA TYR A 347 -27.48 -20.44 11.76
C TYR A 347 -27.76 -21.36 12.95
N GLU A 348 -27.43 -22.65 12.82
CA GLU A 348 -27.60 -23.67 13.86
C GLU A 348 -26.40 -23.62 14.84
N GLY A 349 -26.68 -23.68 16.17
CA GLY A 349 -25.63 -23.88 17.16
C GLY A 349 -25.21 -25.36 17.23
N PRO A 350 -23.99 -25.69 17.67
CA PRO A 350 -22.93 -24.76 18.01
C PRO A 350 -22.30 -24.10 16.78
N HIS A 351 -22.02 -22.81 16.89
CA HIS A 351 -21.35 -22.10 15.81
C HIS A 351 -20.43 -20.96 16.33
N ILE A 352 -19.40 -20.66 15.55
CA ILE A 352 -18.56 -19.48 15.71
C ILE A 352 -19.06 -18.40 14.74
N LEU A 353 -19.22 -17.18 15.26
CA LEU A 353 -19.61 -16.00 14.49
C LEU A 353 -18.42 -15.05 14.41
N ILE A 354 -18.09 -14.59 13.19
CA ILE A 354 -16.97 -13.67 12.94
C ILE A 354 -17.47 -12.50 12.12
N ARG A 355 -17.34 -11.29 12.64
CA ARG A 355 -17.69 -10.06 11.91
C ARG A 355 -16.60 -9.71 10.89
N VAL A 356 -17.01 -9.30 9.68
CA VAL A 356 -16.11 -9.00 8.55
C VAL A 356 -15.55 -7.58 8.65
N ILE A 357 -14.89 -7.30 9.78
CA ILE A 357 -14.11 -6.06 10.02
C ILE A 357 -12.90 -6.38 10.91
N THR A 358 -11.92 -5.48 10.92
CA THR A 358 -10.73 -5.67 11.77
C THR A 358 -10.91 -5.20 13.22
N GLY A 359 -11.98 -4.46 13.54
CA GLY A 359 -12.15 -3.84 14.86
C GLY A 359 -11.02 -2.87 15.24
N ASN A 360 -11.08 -2.36 16.46
CA ASN A 360 -10.05 -1.46 16.99
C ASN A 360 -8.93 -2.19 17.72
N GLN A 361 -9.29 -3.20 18.52
CA GLN A 361 -8.36 -4.00 19.32
C GLN A 361 -8.23 -5.44 18.82
N GLY A 362 -9.24 -5.95 18.11
CA GLY A 362 -9.27 -7.31 17.61
C GLY A 362 -10.30 -7.52 16.49
N ILE A 363 -10.45 -8.77 16.09
CA ILE A 363 -11.52 -9.22 15.20
C ILE A 363 -12.70 -9.57 16.09
N PRO A 364 -13.93 -9.03 15.86
CA PRO A 364 -15.09 -9.43 16.63
C PRO A 364 -15.47 -10.88 16.35
N ILE A 365 -15.39 -11.73 17.37
CA ILE A 365 -15.63 -13.17 17.31
C ILE A 365 -16.45 -13.60 18.51
N ALA A 366 -17.45 -14.45 18.30
CA ALA A 366 -18.23 -15.05 19.37
C ALA A 366 -18.53 -16.53 19.10
N TYR A 367 -18.78 -17.28 20.16
CA TYR A 367 -19.31 -18.64 20.14
C TYR A 367 -20.75 -18.63 20.66
N SER A 368 -21.63 -19.40 20.02
CA SER A 368 -23.01 -19.56 20.49
C SER A 368 -23.54 -20.96 20.22
N GLU A 369 -24.35 -21.47 21.16
CA GLU A 369 -25.09 -22.72 21.02
C GLU A 369 -26.54 -22.51 20.58
N LYS A 370 -26.98 -21.23 20.53
CA LYS A 370 -28.35 -20.87 20.13
C LYS A 370 -28.48 -20.92 18.60
N TYR A 371 -29.72 -21.12 18.14
CA TYR A 371 -30.05 -20.84 16.74
C TYR A 371 -30.12 -19.33 16.54
N LEU A 372 -29.15 -18.76 15.85
CA LEU A 372 -29.07 -17.33 15.60
C LEU A 372 -28.90 -17.04 14.11
N THR A 373 -29.78 -16.23 13.57
CA THR A 373 -29.64 -15.74 12.19
C THR A 373 -28.89 -14.42 12.17
N PHE A 374 -28.23 -14.11 11.06
CA PHE A 374 -27.43 -12.90 10.93
C PHE A 374 -27.32 -12.49 9.47
N PRO A 375 -27.21 -11.15 9.19
CA PRO A 375 -27.09 -10.63 7.84
C PRO A 375 -25.67 -10.74 7.27
N PHE A 376 -25.51 -10.37 6.01
CA PHE A 376 -24.22 -10.18 5.36
C PHE A 376 -23.34 -9.23 6.18
N GLY A 377 -22.09 -9.61 6.42
CA GLY A 377 -21.17 -8.92 7.33
C GLY A 377 -20.75 -9.79 8.51
N ILE A 378 -21.44 -10.93 8.71
CA ILE A 378 -21.06 -11.96 9.69
C ILE A 378 -20.84 -13.29 8.96
N ILE A 379 -19.75 -13.98 9.29
CA ILE A 379 -19.45 -15.35 8.87
C ILE A 379 -19.86 -16.28 10.00
N GLY A 380 -20.61 -17.35 9.69
CA GLY A 380 -20.91 -18.46 10.60
C GLY A 380 -20.08 -19.68 10.24
N ILE A 381 -19.52 -20.33 11.24
CA ILE A 381 -18.84 -21.62 11.17
C ILE A 381 -19.58 -22.56 12.12
N HIS A 382 -20.40 -23.46 11.57
CA HIS A 382 -21.16 -24.44 12.32
C HIS A 382 -20.45 -25.80 12.29
N ALA A 383 -20.49 -26.51 13.41
CA ALA A 383 -20.08 -27.91 13.51
C ALA A 383 -21.25 -28.78 14.02
N PRO A 384 -21.36 -30.07 13.62
CA PRO A 384 -22.24 -31.03 14.27
C PRO A 384 -21.97 -31.13 15.79
N GLN A 385 -22.96 -31.59 16.54
CA GLN A 385 -22.85 -31.65 18.01
C GLN A 385 -21.70 -32.56 18.50
N ASP A 386 -21.40 -33.61 17.74
CA ASP A 386 -20.28 -34.52 18.04
C ASP A 386 -18.91 -33.82 17.93
N ASP A 387 -18.80 -32.77 17.12
CA ASP A 387 -17.57 -32.01 16.91
C ASP A 387 -17.53 -30.69 17.71
N LYS A 388 -18.45 -30.52 18.66
CA LYS A 388 -18.56 -29.33 19.53
C LYS A 388 -17.23 -28.97 20.21
N SER A 389 -16.52 -29.98 20.73
CA SER A 389 -15.22 -29.80 21.39
C SER A 389 -14.14 -29.23 20.46
N GLU A 390 -14.12 -29.68 19.21
CA GLU A 390 -13.16 -29.21 18.21
C GLU A 390 -13.51 -27.78 17.75
N LEU A 391 -14.81 -27.48 17.60
CA LEU A 391 -15.26 -26.11 17.31
C LEU A 391 -14.90 -25.15 18.46
N SER A 392 -15.04 -25.59 19.72
CA SER A 392 -14.61 -24.81 20.87
C SER A 392 -13.09 -24.56 20.85
N ALA A 393 -12.29 -25.59 20.54
CA ALA A 393 -10.83 -25.45 20.42
C ALA A 393 -10.44 -24.45 19.30
N LEU A 394 -11.16 -24.46 18.18
CA LEU A 394 -10.98 -23.45 17.13
C LEU A 394 -11.32 -22.04 17.64
N TYR A 395 -12.43 -21.89 18.37
CA TYR A 395 -12.81 -20.60 18.96
C TYR A 395 -11.75 -20.07 19.93
N ASP A 396 -11.23 -20.93 20.82
CA ASP A 396 -10.17 -20.57 21.77
C ASP A 396 -8.90 -20.14 21.04
N TYR A 397 -8.49 -20.86 20.00
CA TYR A 397 -7.36 -20.47 19.16
C TYR A 397 -7.56 -19.08 18.54
N LEU A 398 -8.72 -18.82 17.92
CA LEU A 398 -9.03 -17.54 17.29
C LEU A 398 -9.04 -16.39 18.30
N ARG A 399 -9.48 -16.65 19.52
CA ARG A 399 -9.55 -15.67 20.60
C ARG A 399 -8.17 -15.40 21.21
N GLU A 400 -7.41 -16.44 21.55
CA GLU A 400 -6.07 -16.33 22.15
C GLU A 400 -5.09 -15.60 21.20
N ASN A 401 -5.20 -15.85 19.90
CA ASN A 401 -4.34 -15.25 18.88
C ASN A 401 -4.94 -14.03 18.17
N ASN A 402 -6.02 -13.45 18.70
CA ASN A 402 -6.81 -12.44 17.99
C ASN A 402 -6.00 -11.23 17.52
N SER A 403 -5.09 -10.70 18.35
CA SER A 403 -4.21 -9.58 18.00
C SER A 403 -3.27 -9.92 16.84
N LEU A 404 -2.67 -11.11 16.87
CA LEU A 404 -1.83 -11.62 15.77
C LEU A 404 -2.63 -11.75 14.48
N LEU A 405 -3.79 -12.42 14.55
CA LEU A 405 -4.63 -12.66 13.37
C LEU A 405 -5.11 -11.35 12.75
N ARG A 406 -5.46 -10.38 13.60
CA ARG A 406 -5.78 -9.02 13.14
C ARG A 406 -4.59 -8.38 12.43
N SER A 407 -3.40 -8.43 13.00
CA SER A 407 -2.19 -7.86 12.41
C SER A 407 -1.83 -8.54 11.09
N TYR A 408 -1.97 -9.87 11.02
CA TYR A 408 -1.80 -10.62 9.78
C TYR A 408 -2.80 -10.19 8.69
N ILE A 409 -4.08 -10.02 9.05
CA ILE A 409 -5.10 -9.51 8.11
C ILE A 409 -4.76 -8.09 7.65
N LEU A 410 -4.39 -7.19 8.57
CA LEU A 410 -3.98 -5.83 8.21
C LEU A 410 -2.81 -5.82 7.24
N ALA A 411 -1.87 -6.74 7.42
CA ALA A 411 -0.68 -6.85 6.60
C ALA A 411 -0.90 -7.57 5.25
N THR A 412 -1.94 -8.38 5.10
CA THR A 412 -2.16 -9.20 3.90
C THR A 412 -3.44 -8.89 3.14
N SER A 413 -4.40 -8.19 3.75
CA SER A 413 -5.65 -7.81 3.08
C SER A 413 -5.41 -6.74 2.02
N GLY A 414 -5.95 -6.96 0.83
CA GLY A 414 -5.95 -5.98 -0.25
C GLY A 414 -6.95 -4.82 -0.05
N ARG A 415 -7.68 -4.78 1.07
CA ARG A 415 -8.69 -3.76 1.40
C ARG A 415 -8.38 -3.00 2.67
N ALA A 416 -7.99 -3.69 3.73
CA ALA A 416 -7.63 -3.07 4.99
C ALA A 416 -6.49 -2.07 4.80
N MET A 417 -6.59 -0.87 5.37
CA MET A 417 -5.64 0.24 5.24
C MET A 417 -5.44 0.75 3.81
N ILE A 418 -6.30 0.34 2.85
CA ILE A 418 -6.30 0.79 1.46
C ILE A 418 -7.67 1.43 1.18
N GLY A 419 -7.76 2.73 1.30
CA GLY A 419 -9.01 3.48 1.22
C GLY A 419 -9.82 3.44 2.53
N LYS A 420 -10.54 2.35 2.83
CA LYS A 420 -11.27 2.20 4.09
C LYS A 420 -10.49 1.34 5.08
N ALA A 421 -10.11 1.91 6.20
CA ALA A 421 -9.15 1.33 7.15
C ALA A 421 -9.57 -0.04 7.75
N THR A 422 -10.86 -0.31 7.91
CA THR A 422 -11.37 -1.50 8.62
C THR A 422 -12.07 -2.53 7.72
N SER A 423 -12.25 -2.25 6.43
CA SER A 423 -12.98 -3.14 5.51
C SER A 423 -12.12 -4.35 5.13
N ILE A 424 -12.62 -5.52 5.42
CA ILE A 424 -12.05 -6.81 5.00
C ILE A 424 -13.15 -7.65 4.34
N ASN A 425 -12.78 -8.80 3.80
CA ASN A 425 -13.74 -9.73 3.23
C ASN A 425 -13.62 -11.14 3.87
N LYS A 426 -14.56 -12.04 3.51
CA LYS A 426 -14.53 -13.42 3.99
C LYS A 426 -13.18 -14.09 3.68
N ASP A 427 -12.62 -13.86 2.50
CA ASP A 427 -11.37 -14.50 2.09
C ASP A 427 -10.17 -14.04 2.93
N ASP A 428 -10.18 -12.81 3.44
CA ASP A 428 -9.12 -12.32 4.34
C ASP A 428 -9.12 -13.12 5.65
N ILE A 429 -10.32 -13.40 6.21
CA ILE A 429 -10.48 -14.25 7.40
C ILE A 429 -10.12 -15.70 7.10
N MET A 430 -10.57 -16.24 5.95
CA MET A 430 -10.29 -17.63 5.59
C MET A 430 -8.81 -17.95 5.36
N ARG A 431 -7.98 -16.93 5.16
CA ARG A 431 -6.52 -17.09 4.93
C ARG A 431 -5.67 -16.97 6.18
N ILE A 432 -6.27 -16.69 7.33
CA ILE A 432 -5.47 -16.63 8.56
C ILE A 432 -4.76 -17.96 8.76
N PRO A 433 -3.51 -17.93 9.27
CA PRO A 433 -2.79 -19.14 9.64
C PRO A 433 -3.57 -19.90 10.70
N TYR A 434 -3.69 -21.19 10.55
CA TYR A 434 -4.29 -22.09 11.52
C TYR A 434 -3.52 -23.40 11.58
N SER A 435 -3.07 -23.79 12.77
CA SER A 435 -2.47 -25.09 13.03
C SER A 435 -3.10 -25.72 14.26
N HIS A 436 -3.36 -27.02 14.19
CA HIS A 436 -3.80 -27.82 15.36
C HIS A 436 -2.72 -27.90 16.43
N ASN A 437 -1.45 -27.81 16.05
CA ASN A 437 -0.34 -27.85 16.98
C ASN A 437 0.03 -26.43 17.41
N LYS A 438 -0.26 -26.07 18.67
CA LYS A 438 0.06 -24.75 19.24
C LYS A 438 1.56 -24.39 19.14
N ASN A 439 2.44 -25.39 19.04
CA ASN A 439 3.89 -25.20 18.93
C ASN A 439 4.35 -24.78 17.51
N ASP A 440 3.49 -24.88 16.50
CA ASP A 440 3.86 -24.48 15.13
C ASP A 440 3.92 -22.95 14.96
N ILE A 441 3.32 -22.21 15.88
CA ILE A 441 3.23 -20.74 15.83
C ILE A 441 3.93 -20.14 17.06
N ILE A 442 5.24 -20.31 17.14
CA ILE A 442 6.09 -19.65 18.14
C ILE A 442 6.60 -18.34 17.54
N PHE A 443 6.47 -17.24 18.28
CA PHE A 443 6.97 -15.93 17.88
C PHE A 443 8.23 -15.55 18.65
N SER A 444 9.22 -15.07 17.91
CA SER A 444 10.36 -14.36 18.50
C SER A 444 9.89 -13.02 19.10
N GLU A 445 10.68 -12.47 20.00
CA GLU A 445 10.40 -11.15 20.58
C GLU A 445 10.33 -10.05 19.51
N ALA A 446 11.17 -10.13 18.49
CA ALA A 446 11.13 -9.19 17.37
C ALA A 446 9.81 -9.28 16.57
N GLU A 447 9.29 -10.49 16.37
CA GLU A 447 8.01 -10.69 15.69
C GLU A 447 6.82 -10.18 16.52
N LYS A 448 6.84 -10.36 17.84
CA LYS A 448 5.82 -9.79 18.75
C LYS A 448 5.79 -8.27 18.65
N ILE A 449 6.96 -7.63 18.65
CA ILE A 449 7.10 -6.17 18.48
C ILE A 449 6.48 -5.72 17.14
N ILE A 450 6.75 -6.44 16.05
CA ILE A 450 6.19 -6.13 14.73
C ILE A 450 4.67 -6.27 14.72
N ILE A 451 4.14 -7.35 15.33
CA ILE A 451 2.70 -7.61 15.42
C ILE A 451 1.99 -6.47 16.16
N GLU A 452 2.53 -6.05 17.31
CA GLU A 452 2.00 -4.92 18.07
C GLU A 452 2.02 -3.63 17.27
N GLU A 453 3.12 -3.37 16.55
CA GLU A 453 3.28 -2.17 15.75
C GLU A 453 2.32 -2.13 14.55
N ILE A 454 2.08 -3.24 13.86
CA ILE A 454 1.09 -3.30 12.76
C ILE A 454 -0.32 -3.00 13.29
N ALA A 455 -0.63 -3.41 14.52
CA ALA A 455 -1.91 -3.15 15.16
C ALA A 455 -2.09 -1.70 15.62
N ASP A 456 -1.00 -0.93 15.77
CA ASP A 456 -1.04 0.45 16.26
C ASP A 456 -1.47 1.43 15.16
N LYS A 457 -2.66 2.06 15.36
CA LYS A 457 -3.21 3.05 14.44
C LYS A 457 -2.41 4.35 14.38
N ARG A 458 -1.72 4.72 15.47
CA ARG A 458 -0.93 5.96 15.52
C ARG A 458 0.11 6.00 14.41
N LYS A 459 0.69 4.87 14.07
CA LYS A 459 1.68 4.72 12.99
C LYS A 459 1.22 5.29 11.65
N THR A 460 -0.07 5.22 11.34
CA THR A 460 -0.62 5.67 10.05
C THR A 460 -1.15 7.10 10.08
N GLU A 461 -1.44 7.65 11.24
CA GLU A 461 -2.16 8.91 11.42
C GLU A 461 -1.27 10.01 12.01
N GLU A 462 -0.36 9.68 12.92
CA GLU A 462 0.47 10.64 13.63
C GLU A 462 1.83 10.86 12.98
N ILE A 463 2.28 12.11 12.95
CA ILE A 463 3.61 12.51 12.49
C ILE A 463 4.51 12.78 13.69
N ALA A 464 3.95 13.34 14.77
CA ALA A 464 4.70 13.73 15.96
C ALA A 464 5.21 12.50 16.74
N VAL A 465 6.45 12.57 17.20
CA VAL A 465 7.09 11.53 18.02
C VAL A 465 7.02 11.94 19.50
N LEU A 466 6.69 10.96 20.36
CA LEU A 466 6.66 11.13 21.81
C LEU A 466 7.95 10.59 22.46
N ASN A 467 8.29 11.06 23.65
CA ASN A 467 9.45 10.54 24.39
C ASN A 467 9.36 9.03 24.66
N ALA A 468 8.14 8.50 24.88
CA ALA A 468 7.90 7.08 25.04
C ALA A 468 8.27 6.26 23.79
N ASP A 469 8.04 6.81 22.59
CA ASP A 469 8.41 6.17 21.32
C ASP A 469 9.93 6.09 21.19
N ILE A 470 10.64 7.15 21.55
CA ILE A 470 12.11 7.19 21.53
C ILE A 470 12.70 6.19 22.52
N THR A 471 12.15 6.12 23.73
CA THR A 471 12.59 5.15 24.75
C THR A 471 12.34 3.71 24.29
N LYS A 472 11.18 3.44 23.71
CA LYS A 472 10.85 2.11 23.15
C LYS A 472 11.79 1.76 21.99
N PHE A 473 12.06 2.71 21.08
CA PHE A 473 13.02 2.54 20.00
C PHE A 473 14.41 2.17 20.53
N ALA A 474 14.95 2.95 21.46
CA ALA A 474 16.28 2.72 22.02
C ALA A 474 16.39 1.37 22.72
N SER A 475 15.35 0.97 23.46
CA SER A 475 15.28 -0.34 24.11
C SER A 475 15.30 -1.50 23.10
N VAL A 476 14.51 -1.41 22.04
CA VAL A 476 14.45 -2.45 20.99
C VAL A 476 15.77 -2.54 20.24
N PHE A 477 16.36 -1.40 19.89
CA PHE A 477 17.66 -1.31 19.21
C PHE A 477 18.76 -1.98 20.03
N CYS A 478 18.91 -1.59 21.29
CA CYS A 478 19.90 -2.17 22.19
C CYS A 478 19.67 -3.67 22.44
N LYS A 479 18.42 -4.10 22.69
CA LYS A 479 18.07 -5.51 22.89
C LYS A 479 18.46 -6.35 21.67
N THR A 480 18.25 -5.82 20.48
CA THR A 480 18.61 -6.51 19.23
C THR A 480 20.11 -6.61 19.04
N LEU A 481 20.87 -5.54 19.25
CA LEU A 481 22.33 -5.58 19.20
C LEU A 481 22.91 -6.53 20.25
N ASN A 482 22.44 -6.45 21.48
CA ASN A 482 22.90 -7.27 22.60
C ASN A 482 22.54 -8.75 22.47
N SER A 483 21.64 -9.12 21.57
CA SER A 483 21.39 -10.55 21.26
C SER A 483 22.52 -11.19 20.46
N VAL A 484 23.37 -10.40 19.81
CA VAL A 484 24.51 -10.85 18.99
C VAL A 484 25.85 -10.47 19.63
N TYR A 485 25.97 -9.21 20.08
CA TYR A 485 27.20 -8.70 20.67
C TYR A 485 27.22 -8.91 22.19
N GLN A 486 28.08 -9.83 22.67
CA GLN A 486 28.24 -10.18 24.09
C GLN A 486 29.72 -10.32 24.46
N ILE A 487 30.56 -9.41 23.97
CA ILE A 487 31.99 -9.43 24.23
C ILE A 487 32.24 -8.94 25.68
N ASP A 488 33.03 -9.67 26.45
CA ASP A 488 33.46 -9.31 27.81
C ASP A 488 32.31 -8.93 28.78
N ASN A 489 31.11 -9.50 28.62
CA ASN A 489 29.91 -9.16 29.36
C ASN A 489 29.47 -7.69 29.21
N GLY A 490 29.93 -6.99 28.17
CA GLY A 490 29.46 -5.67 27.81
C GLY A 490 28.08 -5.69 27.17
N LYS A 491 27.41 -4.54 27.19
CA LYS A 491 26.09 -4.33 26.54
C LYS A 491 26.03 -2.96 25.91
N PHE A 492 25.33 -2.84 24.79
CA PHE A 492 24.89 -1.54 24.28
C PHE A 492 23.80 -0.98 25.17
N GLN A 493 23.93 0.27 25.54
CA GLN A 493 22.97 1.01 26.35
C GLN A 493 22.79 2.42 25.76
N PRO A 494 21.57 3.02 25.84
CA PRO A 494 21.39 4.41 25.47
C PRO A 494 22.09 5.29 26.52
N TYR A 495 23.08 6.03 26.09
CA TYR A 495 23.88 6.90 26.96
C TYR A 495 23.28 8.32 27.06
N LYS A 496 22.97 8.92 25.90
CA LYS A 496 22.42 10.27 25.83
C LYS A 496 21.43 10.41 24.70
N ILE A 497 20.37 11.16 24.95
CA ILE A 497 19.39 11.55 23.94
C ILE A 497 19.43 13.06 23.80
N LEU A 498 19.77 13.55 22.61
CA LEU A 498 19.74 14.94 22.24
C LEU A 498 18.51 15.24 21.41
N ASN A 499 17.67 16.14 21.86
CA ASN A 499 16.42 16.50 21.18
C ASN A 499 16.51 17.97 20.73
N THR A 500 16.61 18.18 19.41
CA THR A 500 16.58 19.51 18.80
C THR A 500 15.19 19.83 18.25
N GLU A 501 15.01 20.99 17.62
CA GLU A 501 13.74 21.37 16.99
C GLU A 501 13.30 20.36 15.92
N ASN A 502 14.21 19.93 15.03
CA ASN A 502 13.91 19.14 13.84
C ASN A 502 14.47 17.72 13.86
N TYR A 503 15.41 17.42 14.75
CA TYR A 503 16.13 16.15 14.81
C TYR A 503 16.23 15.60 16.23
N ILE A 504 16.39 14.29 16.31
CA ILE A 504 16.76 13.58 17.53
C ILE A 504 18.03 12.79 17.24
N ALA A 505 18.98 12.85 18.15
CA ALA A 505 20.17 12.02 18.14
C ALA A 505 20.20 11.13 19.39
N ILE A 506 20.43 9.84 19.22
CA ILE A 506 20.64 8.91 20.32
C ILE A 506 22.06 8.39 20.23
N HIS A 507 22.81 8.60 21.30
CA HIS A 507 24.13 8.04 21.51
C HIS A 507 24.01 6.75 22.30
N PHE A 508 24.45 5.64 21.72
CA PHE A 508 24.54 4.32 22.34
C PHE A 508 26.00 3.99 22.64
N GLU A 509 26.25 3.42 23.79
CA GLU A 509 27.57 3.05 24.24
C GLU A 509 27.64 1.58 24.63
N TYR A 510 28.76 0.92 24.29
CA TYR A 510 29.04 -0.46 24.64
C TYR A 510 29.99 -0.52 25.84
N GLY A 511 29.57 -1.17 26.93
CA GLY A 511 30.39 -1.33 28.14
C GLY A 511 29.74 -2.15 29.23
N LYS A 512 30.50 -2.44 30.30
CA LYS A 512 30.00 -3.15 31.49
C LYS A 512 29.22 -2.21 32.40
N GLU A 513 29.66 -0.96 32.49
CA GLU A 513 29.02 0.11 33.24
C GLU A 513 28.84 1.32 32.32
N LEU A 514 27.87 2.18 32.65
CA LEU A 514 27.71 3.47 31.96
C LEU A 514 28.94 4.30 32.21
N LEU A 515 29.76 4.50 31.18
CA LEU A 515 30.91 5.39 31.26
C LEU A 515 30.41 6.84 31.38
N THR A 516 30.92 7.59 32.36
CA THR A 516 30.72 9.01 32.43
C THR A 516 31.57 9.69 31.36
N VAL A 517 30.92 10.10 30.26
CA VAL A 517 31.59 10.82 29.16
C VAL A 517 31.78 12.27 29.55
N SER A 518 32.95 12.84 29.25
CA SER A 518 33.24 14.25 29.47
C SER A 518 32.30 15.14 28.62
N GLU A 519 31.89 16.27 29.19
CA GLU A 519 31.03 17.26 28.51
C GLU A 519 31.59 17.75 27.17
N GLU A 520 32.88 17.67 26.93
CA GLU A 520 33.56 18.06 25.68
C GLU A 520 33.15 17.18 24.46
N GLN A 521 32.95 15.88 24.64
CA GLN A 521 32.52 15.01 23.54
C GLN A 521 31.07 15.22 23.15
N VAL A 522 30.26 15.73 24.02
CA VAL A 522 28.84 16.03 23.80
C VAL A 522 28.64 17.34 23.05
N PHE A 523 29.50 18.31 23.26
CA PHE A 523 29.45 19.63 22.60
C PHE A 523 29.62 19.50 21.08
N ASN A 524 30.44 18.58 20.62
CA ASN A 524 30.66 18.33 19.20
C ASN A 524 29.44 17.77 18.46
N LEU A 525 28.48 17.09 19.11
CA LEU A 525 27.34 16.50 18.45
C LEU A 525 26.32 17.54 17.96
N GLU A 526 26.02 18.54 18.77
CA GLU A 526 25.14 19.65 18.39
C GLU A 526 25.75 20.47 17.23
N GLN A 527 27.02 20.76 17.32
CA GLN A 527 27.76 21.47 16.30
C GLN A 527 27.91 20.62 15.02
N TYR A 528 28.10 19.30 15.17
CA TYR A 528 28.10 18.35 14.06
C TYR A 528 26.76 18.32 13.35
N ILE A 529 25.65 18.23 14.09
CA ILE A 529 24.29 18.25 13.51
C ILE A 529 24.04 19.59 12.79
N GLN A 530 24.45 20.71 13.37
CA GLN A 530 24.33 22.05 12.76
C GLN A 530 25.18 22.21 11.50
N ASN A 531 26.36 21.61 11.46
CA ASN A 531 27.29 21.71 10.33
C ASN A 531 27.00 20.72 9.19
N VAL A 532 26.51 19.52 9.52
CA VAL A 532 26.29 18.45 8.55
C VAL A 532 24.90 18.53 7.93
N ILE A 533 23.91 19.06 8.66
CA ILE A 533 22.58 19.30 8.12
C ILE A 533 22.57 20.68 7.46
N PRO A 534 22.47 20.77 6.13
CA PRO A 534 22.44 22.06 5.45
C PRO A 534 21.35 22.95 6.02
N GLN A 535 21.73 24.11 6.51
CA GLN A 535 20.78 25.10 6.97
C GLN A 535 19.85 25.56 5.85
N LYS A 536 18.65 26.03 6.20
CA LYS A 536 17.49 26.42 5.40
C LYS A 536 17.71 27.26 4.11
N ASN A 537 18.94 27.58 3.72
CA ASN A 537 19.25 28.50 2.63
C ASN A 537 19.61 27.86 1.28
N ILE A 538 19.33 26.56 1.08
CA ILE A 538 19.59 25.94 -0.21
C ILE A 538 18.44 26.28 -1.16
N LYS A 539 18.64 27.28 -2.00
CA LYS A 539 17.73 27.70 -3.09
C LYS A 539 17.58 26.69 -4.23
N ARG A 540 18.10 25.48 -4.09
CA ARG A 540 18.03 24.44 -5.16
C ARG A 540 17.01 23.38 -4.80
N PRO A 541 15.90 23.24 -5.57
CA PRO A 541 14.80 22.31 -5.24
C PRO A 541 15.14 20.82 -5.42
N HIS A 542 16.34 20.47 -5.84
CA HIS A 542 16.76 19.10 -6.17
C HIS A 542 17.98 18.61 -5.40
N THR A 543 18.30 19.21 -4.25
CA THR A 543 19.43 18.75 -3.45
C THR A 543 18.99 17.54 -2.63
N HIS A 544 19.64 16.40 -2.82
CA HIS A 544 19.46 15.24 -1.96
C HIS A 544 20.04 15.55 -0.58
N ILE A 545 19.19 15.65 0.43
CA ILE A 545 19.61 15.86 1.81
C ILE A 545 19.58 14.51 2.52
N GLN A 546 20.72 14.05 2.99
CA GLN A 546 20.78 12.88 3.86
C GLN A 546 20.17 13.23 5.22
N LYS A 547 18.98 12.66 5.51
CA LYS A 547 18.24 12.95 6.73
C LYS A 547 18.55 11.99 7.86
N ILE A 548 19.13 10.84 7.55
CA ILE A 548 19.40 9.76 8.48
C ILE A 548 20.90 9.52 8.47
N MET A 549 21.52 9.64 9.63
CA MET A 549 22.96 9.43 9.79
C MET A 549 23.23 8.43 10.89
N LYS A 550 24.22 7.56 10.64
CA LYS A 550 24.81 6.64 11.60
C LYS A 550 26.28 7.00 11.73
N VAL A 551 26.72 7.26 12.94
CA VAL A 551 28.13 7.59 13.24
C VAL A 551 28.66 6.51 14.16
N TYR A 552 29.78 5.91 13.78
CA TYR A 552 30.43 4.83 14.52
C TYR A 552 31.71 5.34 15.18
N GLY A 553 31.87 5.06 16.46
CA GLY A 553 33.11 5.24 17.22
C GLY A 553 33.62 3.89 17.75
N LYS A 554 34.69 3.90 18.53
CA LYS A 554 35.33 2.67 19.04
C LYS A 554 34.35 1.76 19.81
N ASN A 555 33.51 2.34 20.67
CA ASN A 555 32.51 1.63 21.47
C ASN A 555 31.14 2.34 21.39
N THR A 556 30.91 3.13 20.36
CA THR A 556 29.77 4.02 20.31
C THR A 556 29.06 3.97 18.96
N ILE A 557 27.75 4.10 19.00
CA ILE A 557 26.90 4.26 17.82
C ILE A 557 26.02 5.48 18.07
N ILE A 558 25.98 6.42 17.13
CA ILE A 558 25.11 7.57 17.19
C ILE A 558 24.15 7.51 16.02
N LEU A 559 22.87 7.49 16.33
CA LEU A 559 21.80 7.57 15.32
C LEU A 559 21.20 8.97 15.35
N ILE A 560 21.21 9.65 14.19
CA ILE A 560 20.67 11.00 14.02
C ILE A 560 19.57 10.92 12.97
N LYS A 561 18.32 11.29 13.34
CA LYS A 561 17.15 11.19 12.48
C LYS A 561 16.17 12.34 12.70
N PRO A 562 15.32 12.67 11.70
CA PRO A 562 14.27 13.66 11.86
C PRO A 562 13.33 13.34 13.03
N LYS A 563 12.81 14.40 13.68
CA LYS A 563 11.89 14.32 14.81
C LYS A 563 10.45 14.01 14.31
N GLN A 564 10.27 12.85 13.69
CA GLN A 564 8.99 12.34 13.19
C GLN A 564 8.84 10.89 13.58
N LEU A 565 7.63 10.47 14.00
CA LEU A 565 7.34 9.12 14.52
C LEU A 565 7.83 8.00 13.59
N ARG A 566 7.68 8.17 12.26
CA ARG A 566 8.10 7.17 11.26
C ARG A 566 9.57 6.74 11.34
N TYR A 567 10.45 7.56 11.92
CA TYR A 567 11.88 7.24 12.08
C TYR A 567 12.20 6.53 13.40
N TRP A 568 11.27 6.54 14.34
CA TRP A 568 11.46 6.08 15.72
C TRP A 568 10.53 4.92 16.09
N LEU A 569 10.03 4.20 15.08
CA LEU A 569 9.22 3.01 15.26
C LEU A 569 10.07 1.81 15.71
N PRO A 570 9.52 0.87 16.48
CA PRO A 570 10.21 -0.36 16.87
C PRO A 570 10.70 -1.20 15.68
N SER A 571 9.92 -1.27 14.57
CA SER A 571 10.36 -1.95 13.34
C SER A 571 11.57 -1.29 12.69
N ILE A 572 11.67 0.04 12.80
CA ILE A 572 12.84 0.79 12.34
C ILE A 572 14.04 0.56 13.25
N ALA A 573 13.83 0.40 14.56
CA ALA A 573 14.91 0.00 15.47
C ALA A 573 15.50 -1.37 15.11
N LEU A 574 14.65 -2.33 14.77
CA LEU A 574 15.09 -3.65 14.28
C LEU A 574 15.88 -3.52 12.97
N ARG A 575 15.38 -2.73 12.00
CA ARG A 575 16.05 -2.48 10.73
C ARG A 575 17.42 -1.82 10.92
N ASP A 576 17.50 -0.78 11.77
CA ASP A 576 18.77 -0.10 12.03
C ASP A 576 19.79 -1.00 12.71
N ALA A 577 19.35 -1.89 13.60
CA ALA A 577 20.22 -2.90 14.19
C ALA A 577 20.76 -3.89 13.15
N ASP A 578 19.89 -4.36 12.23
CA ASP A 578 20.31 -5.22 11.13
C ASP A 578 21.34 -4.53 10.22
N GLU A 579 21.16 -3.23 9.96
CA GLU A 579 22.11 -2.44 9.17
C GLU A 579 23.43 -2.21 9.92
N VAL A 580 23.41 -2.03 11.25
CA VAL A 580 24.64 -1.96 12.06
C VAL A 580 25.42 -3.27 11.98
N PHE A 581 24.75 -4.43 12.04
CA PHE A 581 25.41 -5.72 11.82
C PHE A 581 26.06 -5.80 10.44
N ALA A 582 25.32 -5.38 9.39
CA ALA A 582 25.85 -5.36 8.03
C ALA A 582 27.05 -4.41 7.88
N ASP A 583 27.01 -3.24 8.50
CA ASP A 583 28.09 -2.26 8.48
C ASP A 583 29.34 -2.79 9.18
N TYR A 584 29.19 -3.44 10.34
CA TYR A 584 30.32 -4.04 11.06
C TYR A 584 30.94 -5.20 10.30
N ILE A 585 30.12 -6.07 9.68
CA ILE A 585 30.64 -7.16 8.82
C ILE A 585 31.43 -6.59 7.64
N LYS A 586 30.93 -5.55 6.98
CA LYS A 586 31.63 -4.88 5.87
C LYS A 586 32.93 -4.24 6.30
N ALA A 587 32.96 -3.65 7.50
CA ALA A 587 34.16 -3.05 8.07
C ALA A 587 35.17 -4.09 8.61
N ARG A 588 34.81 -5.40 8.59
CA ARG A 588 35.61 -6.50 9.12
C ARG A 588 35.94 -6.37 10.62
N TYR A 589 34.99 -5.86 11.40
CA TYR A 589 35.02 -5.85 12.86
C TYR A 589 34.34 -7.08 13.44
#